data_0ba10dd8eb3821512f6cb05b5e3a62ea
#
_entry.id   0ba10dd8eb3821512f6cb05b5e3a62ea
#
_cell.length_a   1.000
_cell.length_b   1.000
_cell.length_c   1.000
_cell.angle_alpha   90.00
_cell.angle_beta   90.00
_cell.angle_gamma   90.00
#
_symmetry.space_group_name_H-M   'P 1'
#
loop_
_entity.id
_entity.type
_entity.pdbx_description
1 polymer ?
#
loop_
_entity_poly.entity_id
_entity_poly.type
_entity_poly.pdbx_seq_one_letter_code
_entity_poly.pdbx_strand_id
1 'polypeptide(L)'
;MLKKYMTIFATAMIAFSSCQEQTPVPDNDEVLNTVEKTFYSVDAFSKVLLNSTQVLWEKGDKIDVLWDGGKTDALADPFNSSLQASFKAHVSENAQIFYAVHPSSEASSLTAGKITVEVPSVQDGTFSSASIAVAKADENDFLAFKHMVSFVEFTIDKCGTLTFSCGADIAGMVTAAFDEEGALTDLTQTGTSDEITVDIPRSGTYYIAMLPDVEMEHIYFTLTNESKTEYIFSGKPRTMTRGKLVGLGNITDRFVSQCPWDGSVGDFDIVDFFGPVLDSSVEDYGTVDFVFDE
;
A
#
# COMPACT_ATOMS: atom_id res chain seq x y z
N MET A 1 -21.83 61.16 45.77
CA MET A 1 -21.25 61.01 47.12
C MET A 1 -21.12 59.51 47.42
N LEU A 2 -20.02 59.06 47.82
CA LEU A 2 -19.49 58.00 48.67
C LEU A 2 -18.50 57.17 47.89
N LYS A 3 -17.33 57.46 48.09
CA LYS A 3 -16.19 56.96 48.93
C LYS A 3 -15.73 55.52 48.58
N LYS A 4 -14.51 55.54 47.98
CA LYS A 4 -13.53 54.49 47.85
C LYS A 4 -13.26 53.75 49.17
N TYR A 5 -13.10 52.44 49.13
CA TYR A 5 -12.16 51.73 49.98
C TYR A 5 -11.33 50.79 49.14
N MET A 6 -10.05 51.08 49.13
CA MET A 6 -8.97 50.29 48.52
C MET A 6 -8.39 49.42 49.66
N THR A 7 -8.54 48.13 49.55
CA THR A 7 -7.91 47.20 50.49
C THR A 7 -6.74 46.50 49.74
N ILE A 8 -5.54 46.81 50.20
CA ILE A 8 -4.28 46.20 49.76
C ILE A 8 -4.13 44.89 50.52
N PHE A 9 -4.13 43.78 49.82
CA PHE A 9 -3.64 42.49 50.32
C PHE A 9 -2.20 42.28 49.85
N ALA A 10 -1.27 42.39 50.79
CA ALA A 10 0.10 41.98 50.62
C ALA A 10 0.18 40.44 50.78
N THR A 11 0.41 39.72 49.72
CA THR A 11 0.65 38.27 49.79
C THR A 11 2.14 38.05 49.80
N ALA A 12 2.65 37.53 50.89
CA ALA A 12 4.03 37.12 51.07
C ALA A 12 4.29 35.86 50.21
N MET A 13 5.21 35.96 49.24
CA MET A 13 5.78 34.80 48.56
C MET A 13 6.81 34.11 49.47
N ILE A 14 6.46 32.92 49.91
CA ILE A 14 7.44 31.99 50.50
C ILE A 14 8.04 31.21 49.38
N ALA A 15 9.28 31.51 49.01
CA ALA A 15 10.09 30.71 48.09
C ALA A 15 10.54 29.43 48.79
N PHE A 16 9.91 28.30 48.48
CA PHE A 16 10.47 27.02 48.79
C PHE A 16 11.49 26.67 47.70
N SER A 17 12.77 26.81 47.98
CA SER A 17 13.86 26.24 47.22
C SER A 17 13.89 24.76 47.50
N SER A 18 13.20 23.96 46.68
CA SER A 18 13.36 22.51 46.63
C SER A 18 14.54 22.21 45.74
N CYS A 19 15.69 21.92 46.28
CA CYS A 19 16.73 21.19 45.60
C CYS A 19 16.20 19.76 45.35
N GLN A 20 15.62 19.52 44.17
CA GLN A 20 15.51 18.16 43.65
C GLN A 20 16.89 17.79 43.13
N GLU A 21 17.53 16.85 43.78
CA GLU A 21 18.60 16.06 43.17
C GLU A 21 18.01 15.45 41.88
N GLN A 22 18.39 15.99 40.74
CA GLN A 22 18.21 15.32 39.47
C GLN A 22 19.08 14.06 39.52
N THR A 23 18.43 12.92 39.77
CA THR A 23 19.03 11.63 39.38
C THR A 23 19.38 11.78 37.89
N PRO A 24 20.64 11.52 37.49
CA PRO A 24 20.96 11.50 36.07
C PRO A 24 20.08 10.44 35.42
N VAL A 25 19.17 10.88 34.55
CA VAL A 25 18.52 10.02 33.57
C VAL A 25 19.68 9.43 32.79
N PRO A 26 19.84 8.10 32.74
CA PRO A 26 20.85 7.53 31.87
C PRO A 26 20.55 8.00 30.44
N ASP A 27 21.42 8.82 29.92
CA ASP A 27 21.45 9.23 28.52
C ASP A 27 21.83 7.97 27.72
N ASN A 28 20.84 7.13 27.48
CA ASN A 28 20.95 5.97 26.61
C ASN A 28 20.64 6.40 25.17
N ASP A 29 21.15 7.55 24.76
CA ASP A 29 21.39 7.78 23.36
C ASP A 29 22.57 6.87 22.97
N GLU A 30 22.29 5.59 22.71
CA GLU A 30 23.15 4.81 21.84
C GLU A 30 23.29 5.62 20.56
N VAL A 31 24.43 6.29 20.40
CA VAL A 31 24.83 6.87 19.14
C VAL A 31 24.87 5.70 18.16
N LEU A 32 23.77 5.48 17.45
CA LEU A 32 23.70 4.50 16.39
C LEU A 32 24.74 4.91 15.35
N ASN A 33 25.90 4.26 15.38
CA ASN A 33 26.88 4.42 14.33
C ASN A 33 26.21 3.96 13.03
N THR A 34 25.93 4.92 12.16
CA THR A 34 25.36 4.66 10.84
C THR A 34 26.42 4.80 9.77
N VAL A 35 26.33 3.97 8.75
CA VAL A 35 27.14 4.03 7.54
C VAL A 35 26.25 4.22 6.32
N GLU A 36 26.73 4.95 5.32
CA GLU A 36 26.04 5.01 4.04
C GLU A 36 26.27 3.70 3.30
N LYS A 37 25.17 3.05 2.90
CA LYS A 37 25.16 1.81 2.13
C LYS A 37 24.32 2.01 0.87
N THR A 38 24.74 1.41 -0.25
CA THR A 38 24.02 1.48 -1.50
C THR A 38 23.41 0.12 -1.82
N PHE A 39 22.13 0.10 -2.08
CA PHE A 39 21.37 -1.06 -2.53
C PHE A 39 21.00 -0.90 -4.00
N TYR A 40 20.80 -2.00 -4.71
CA TYR A 40 20.46 -2.01 -6.12
C TYR A 40 19.22 -2.85 -6.36
N SER A 41 18.19 -2.29 -7.00
CA SER A 41 17.11 -3.12 -7.49
C SER A 41 17.58 -3.93 -8.70
N VAL A 42 17.29 -5.21 -8.68
CA VAL A 42 17.39 -6.08 -9.86
C VAL A 42 16.00 -6.23 -10.47
N ASP A 43 15.93 -6.60 -11.72
CA ASP A 43 14.74 -6.65 -12.57
C ASP A 43 13.52 -7.44 -12.03
N ALA A 44 13.25 -7.38 -10.73
CA ALA A 44 12.15 -8.09 -10.10
C ALA A 44 10.76 -7.60 -10.54
N PHE A 45 10.66 -6.35 -11.00
CA PHE A 45 9.46 -5.84 -11.66
C PHE A 45 9.49 -6.05 -13.17
N SER A 46 10.49 -6.76 -13.68
CA SER A 46 10.89 -6.72 -15.09
C SER A 46 10.01 -7.49 -16.05
N LYS A 47 8.93 -8.13 -15.63
CA LYS A 47 8.13 -8.98 -16.53
C LYS A 47 6.63 -8.75 -16.45
N VAL A 48 6.21 -7.53 -16.18
CA VAL A 48 4.82 -7.19 -16.42
C VAL A 48 4.72 -6.28 -17.63
N LEU A 49 4.69 -6.91 -18.78
CA LEU A 49 4.14 -6.30 -19.98
C LEU A 49 2.62 -6.20 -19.82
N LEU A 50 2.16 -5.21 -19.10
CA LEU A 50 0.81 -4.70 -19.26
C LEU A 50 0.79 -3.94 -20.58
N ASN A 51 0.43 -4.59 -21.69
CA ASN A 51 0.28 -3.94 -22.99
C ASN A 51 1.40 -2.91 -23.29
N SER A 52 2.67 -3.30 -23.21
CA SER A 52 3.85 -2.46 -23.42
C SER A 52 4.18 -1.43 -22.30
N THR A 53 3.55 -1.44 -21.14
CA THR A 53 3.91 -0.55 -20.04
C THR A 53 4.77 -1.30 -19.03
N GLN A 54 6.07 -1.08 -19.08
CA GLN A 54 7.00 -1.56 -18.06
C GLN A 54 6.84 -0.67 -16.82
N VAL A 55 6.84 -1.28 -15.63
CA VAL A 55 6.97 -0.52 -14.39
C VAL A 55 8.43 -0.10 -14.25
N LEU A 56 8.67 1.18 -14.33
CA LEU A 56 9.99 1.75 -14.24
C LEU A 56 10.14 2.48 -12.91
N TRP A 57 11.31 2.40 -12.32
CA TRP A 57 11.66 3.28 -11.21
C TRP A 57 11.70 4.71 -11.71
N GLU A 58 11.00 5.59 -11.01
CA GLU A 58 11.00 7.02 -11.28
C GLU A 58 11.84 7.76 -10.24
N LYS A 59 12.37 8.90 -10.66
CA LYS A 59 13.07 9.77 -9.73
C LYS A 59 12.09 10.31 -8.68
N GLY A 60 12.31 9.94 -7.44
CA GLY A 60 11.43 10.31 -6.33
C GLY A 60 10.69 9.15 -5.72
N ASP A 61 10.68 7.98 -6.38
CA ASP A 61 10.22 6.76 -5.73
C ASP A 61 11.04 6.51 -4.46
N LYS A 62 10.35 6.03 -3.44
CA LYS A 62 10.96 5.78 -2.13
C LYS A 62 10.75 4.33 -1.72
N ILE A 63 11.79 3.79 -1.11
CA ILE A 63 11.71 2.53 -0.37
C ILE A 63 12.02 2.78 1.11
N ASP A 64 11.50 1.92 1.97
CA ASP A 64 12.05 1.76 3.31
C ASP A 64 13.14 0.69 3.27
N VAL A 65 14.25 0.95 3.93
CA VAL A 65 15.28 -0.03 4.23
C VAL A 65 15.18 -0.37 5.71
N LEU A 66 14.95 -1.66 6.02
CA LEU A 66 14.73 -2.16 7.36
C LEU A 66 15.85 -3.12 7.77
N TRP A 67 16.20 -3.10 9.04
CA TRP A 67 17.09 -4.06 9.68
C TRP A 67 16.64 -4.31 11.13
N ASP A 68 17.19 -5.29 11.78
CA ASP A 68 16.85 -5.54 13.18
C ASP A 68 17.19 -4.32 14.06
N GLY A 69 16.15 -3.74 14.63
CA GLY A 69 16.24 -2.54 15.46
C GLY A 69 16.21 -1.20 14.71
N GLY A 70 16.00 -1.15 13.37
CA GLY A 70 15.94 0.13 12.68
C GLY A 70 15.26 0.13 11.31
N LYS A 71 14.95 1.36 10.87
CA LYS A 71 14.36 1.66 9.57
C LYS A 71 14.85 3.04 9.10
N THR A 72 15.08 3.18 7.81
CA THR A 72 15.32 4.46 7.14
C THR A 72 14.67 4.44 5.75
N ASP A 73 14.37 5.61 5.20
CA ASP A 73 13.92 5.72 3.82
C ASP A 73 15.10 5.99 2.87
N ALA A 74 14.96 5.57 1.63
CA ALA A 74 15.91 5.83 0.56
C ALA A 74 15.18 6.17 -0.74
N LEU A 75 15.71 7.17 -1.45
CA LEU A 75 15.20 7.61 -2.76
C LEU A 75 15.82 6.78 -3.88
N ALA A 76 15.01 6.44 -4.86
CA ALA A 76 15.48 5.84 -6.09
C ALA A 76 16.35 6.84 -6.88
N ASP A 77 17.50 6.36 -7.31
CA ASP A 77 18.32 7.00 -8.34
C ASP A 77 18.33 6.07 -9.58
N PRO A 78 17.33 6.22 -10.48
CA PRO A 78 17.17 5.34 -11.60
C PRO A 78 18.22 5.58 -12.68
N PHE A 79 18.76 4.51 -13.21
CA PHE A 79 19.63 4.54 -14.37
C PHE A 79 18.78 4.72 -15.65
N ASN A 80 18.56 5.97 -16.11
CA ASN A 80 17.91 6.29 -17.40
C ASN A 80 16.54 5.62 -17.62
N SER A 81 15.54 5.92 -16.79
CA SER A 81 14.18 5.33 -16.88
C SER A 81 14.22 3.81 -16.95
N SER A 82 15.03 3.18 -16.13
CA SER A 82 15.30 1.76 -16.22
C SER A 82 14.50 0.94 -15.22
N LEU A 83 14.44 -0.33 -15.48
CA LEU A 83 13.97 -1.36 -14.56
C LEU A 83 14.83 -1.44 -13.28
N GLN A 84 15.97 -0.75 -13.25
CA GLN A 84 16.97 -0.79 -12.20
C GLN A 84 17.15 0.61 -11.58
N ALA A 85 17.32 0.65 -10.27
CA ALA A 85 17.66 1.84 -9.52
C ALA A 85 18.66 1.52 -8.42
N SER A 86 19.43 2.53 -8.01
CA SER A 86 20.21 2.47 -6.79
C SER A 86 19.51 3.26 -5.68
N PHE A 87 19.73 2.82 -4.44
CA PHE A 87 19.16 3.42 -3.25
C PHE A 87 20.26 3.61 -2.21
N LYS A 88 20.50 4.85 -1.81
CA LYS A 88 21.47 5.16 -0.76
C LYS A 88 20.74 5.35 0.56
N ALA A 89 21.15 4.61 1.57
CA ALA A 89 20.57 4.62 2.89
C ALA A 89 21.64 4.71 3.97
N HIS A 90 21.34 5.44 5.04
CA HIS A 90 22.13 5.43 6.26
C HIS A 90 21.60 4.31 7.18
N VAL A 91 22.36 3.25 7.32
CA VAL A 91 21.97 2.05 8.06
C VAL A 91 22.91 1.81 9.25
N SER A 92 22.48 1.01 10.22
CA SER A 92 23.36 0.64 11.35
C SER A 92 24.61 -0.10 10.85
N GLU A 93 25.78 0.32 11.31
CA GLU A 93 27.06 -0.35 11.04
C GLU A 93 27.06 -1.82 11.46
N ASN A 94 26.28 -2.17 12.46
CA ASN A 94 26.22 -3.52 13.01
C ASN A 94 25.19 -4.41 12.33
N ALA A 95 24.33 -3.87 11.46
CA ALA A 95 23.31 -4.64 10.77
C ALA A 95 23.94 -5.53 9.68
N GLN A 96 23.53 -6.79 9.64
CA GLN A 96 24.02 -7.79 8.71
C GLN A 96 23.00 -8.17 7.64
N ILE A 97 21.72 -8.03 7.94
CA ILE A 97 20.61 -8.42 7.06
C ILE A 97 19.74 -7.20 6.86
N PHE A 98 19.46 -6.89 5.60
CA PHE A 98 18.61 -5.77 5.21
C PHE A 98 17.43 -6.25 4.41
N TYR A 99 16.32 -5.55 4.60
CA TYR A 99 15.10 -5.73 3.86
C TYR A 99 14.65 -4.42 3.26
N ALA A 100 13.84 -4.45 2.23
CA ALA A 100 13.26 -3.26 1.64
C ALA A 100 11.75 -3.40 1.47
N VAL A 101 11.05 -2.27 1.55
CA VAL A 101 9.62 -2.15 1.28
C VAL A 101 9.39 -1.04 0.27
N HIS A 102 8.63 -1.29 -0.77
CA HIS A 102 8.14 -0.31 -1.73
C HIS A 102 6.61 -0.32 -1.77
N PRO A 103 5.96 0.82 -1.83
CA PRO A 103 6.49 2.15 -1.53
C PRO A 103 6.84 2.31 -0.04
N SER A 104 7.69 3.31 0.28
CA SER A 104 7.98 3.68 1.67
C SER A 104 6.70 4.02 2.41
N SER A 105 6.52 3.47 3.61
CA SER A 105 5.33 3.64 4.44
C SER A 105 5.67 3.69 5.92
N GLU A 106 5.04 4.58 6.66
CA GLU A 106 5.17 4.62 8.13
C GLU A 106 4.73 3.30 8.79
N ALA A 107 3.78 2.61 8.18
CA ALA A 107 3.25 1.34 8.67
C ALA A 107 4.16 0.13 8.41
N SER A 108 5.20 0.27 7.55
CA SER A 108 6.13 -0.83 7.31
C SER A 108 6.98 -1.12 8.54
N SER A 109 7.16 -2.39 8.86
CA SER A 109 7.95 -2.81 10.03
C SER A 109 8.64 -4.15 9.82
N LEU A 110 9.70 -4.37 10.59
CA LEU A 110 10.42 -5.65 10.66
C LEU A 110 10.41 -6.14 12.11
N THR A 111 9.92 -7.34 12.32
CA THR A 111 9.91 -7.97 13.65
C THR A 111 10.27 -9.46 13.52
N ALA A 112 11.34 -9.86 14.17
CA ALA A 112 11.83 -11.26 14.17
C ALA A 112 11.99 -11.83 12.75
N GLY A 113 12.55 -11.04 11.81
CA GLY A 113 12.77 -11.44 10.43
C GLY A 113 11.54 -11.46 9.54
N LYS A 114 10.38 -11.02 10.06
CA LYS A 114 9.14 -10.89 9.29
C LYS A 114 8.86 -9.43 8.98
N ILE A 115 8.56 -9.16 7.71
CA ILE A 115 8.18 -7.84 7.23
C ILE A 115 6.66 -7.74 7.29
N THR A 116 6.17 -6.63 7.84
CA THR A 116 4.75 -6.28 7.81
C THR A 116 4.56 -5.02 7.00
N VAL A 117 3.58 -5.02 6.09
CA VAL A 117 3.17 -3.88 5.28
C VAL A 117 1.67 -3.67 5.40
N GLU A 118 1.22 -2.44 5.19
CA GLU A 118 -0.20 -2.10 5.15
C GLU A 118 -0.69 -2.03 3.71
N VAL A 119 -1.85 -2.62 3.46
CA VAL A 119 -2.69 -2.35 2.29
C VAL A 119 -3.76 -1.35 2.72
N PRO A 120 -3.63 -0.07 2.36
CA PRO A 120 -4.53 0.95 2.87
C PRO A 120 -5.92 0.84 2.25
N SER A 121 -6.95 1.19 3.04
CA SER A 121 -8.34 1.27 2.56
C SER A 121 -8.62 2.55 1.76
N VAL A 122 -7.75 3.56 1.82
CA VAL A 122 -7.80 4.76 0.99
C VAL A 122 -6.55 4.82 0.14
N GLN A 123 -6.73 4.79 -1.18
CA GLN A 123 -5.64 4.73 -2.15
C GLN A 123 -5.75 5.86 -3.16
N ASP A 124 -4.63 6.26 -3.77
CA ASP A 124 -4.59 7.32 -4.78
C ASP A 124 -4.89 6.82 -6.20
N GLY A 125 -5.00 5.51 -6.38
CA GLY A 125 -5.30 4.87 -7.66
C GLY A 125 -4.15 4.84 -8.65
N THR A 126 -2.92 5.20 -8.25
CA THR A 126 -1.75 5.07 -9.11
C THR A 126 -1.12 3.69 -9.00
N PHE A 127 -0.48 3.20 -10.05
CA PHE A 127 0.20 1.91 -9.98
C PHE A 127 1.39 1.95 -9.02
N SER A 128 2.13 3.05 -8.98
CA SER A 128 3.30 3.18 -8.11
C SER A 128 2.95 3.01 -6.64
N SER A 129 1.87 3.66 -6.17
CA SER A 129 1.43 3.53 -4.78
C SER A 129 0.76 2.17 -4.49
N ALA A 130 0.08 1.60 -5.48
CA ALA A 130 -0.54 0.27 -5.36
C ALA A 130 0.51 -0.86 -5.36
N SER A 131 1.70 -0.64 -5.94
CA SER A 131 2.74 -1.66 -6.14
C SER A 131 3.48 -2.00 -4.85
N ILE A 132 2.75 -2.46 -3.82
CA ILE A 132 3.31 -2.83 -2.53
C ILE A 132 4.12 -4.11 -2.67
N ALA A 133 5.44 -3.99 -2.46
CA ALA A 133 6.39 -5.07 -2.64
C ALA A 133 7.50 -5.03 -1.60
N VAL A 134 8.11 -6.17 -1.34
CA VAL A 134 9.19 -6.32 -0.37
C VAL A 134 10.37 -7.07 -0.99
N ALA A 135 11.56 -6.82 -0.46
CA ALA A 135 12.77 -7.52 -0.85
C ALA A 135 13.64 -7.84 0.37
N LYS A 136 14.45 -8.86 0.25
CA LYS A 136 15.59 -9.14 1.14
C LYS A 136 16.86 -8.89 0.33
N ALA A 137 17.80 -8.12 0.87
CA ALA A 137 19.08 -7.89 0.21
C ALA A 137 19.88 -9.19 0.20
N ASP A 138 20.49 -9.50 -0.94
CA ASP A 138 21.45 -10.58 -1.05
C ASP A 138 22.85 -10.15 -0.54
N GLU A 139 23.82 -11.02 -0.66
CA GLU A 139 25.22 -10.78 -0.22
C GLU A 139 25.92 -9.61 -0.97
N ASN A 140 25.38 -9.19 -2.12
CA ASN A 140 25.87 -8.11 -2.95
C ASN A 140 24.99 -6.86 -2.88
N ASP A 141 24.08 -6.78 -1.91
CA ASP A 141 23.13 -5.68 -1.70
C ASP A 141 22.11 -5.51 -2.85
N PHE A 142 21.84 -6.56 -3.59
CA PHE A 142 20.76 -6.56 -4.58
C PHE A 142 19.40 -6.86 -3.94
N LEU A 143 18.38 -6.13 -4.39
CA LEU A 143 17.00 -6.20 -3.92
C LEU A 143 16.12 -6.78 -5.04
N ALA A 144 15.69 -8.02 -4.88
CA ALA A 144 14.69 -8.66 -5.74
C ALA A 144 13.30 -8.48 -5.13
N PHE A 145 12.56 -7.44 -5.55
CA PHE A 145 11.26 -7.13 -5.00
C PHE A 145 10.20 -8.18 -5.37
N LYS A 146 9.34 -8.50 -4.43
CA LYS A 146 8.22 -9.43 -4.58
C LYS A 146 6.94 -8.79 -4.08
N HIS A 147 5.88 -8.78 -4.90
CA HIS A 147 4.61 -8.17 -4.52
C HIS A 147 3.98 -8.87 -3.31
N MET A 148 3.39 -8.06 -2.44
CA MET A 148 2.65 -8.52 -1.26
C MET A 148 1.15 -8.53 -1.48
N VAL A 149 0.67 -7.98 -2.60
CA VAL A 149 -0.73 -7.66 -2.89
C VAL A 149 -1.19 -8.29 -4.21
N SER A 150 -2.49 -8.25 -4.44
CA SER A 150 -3.11 -8.46 -5.75
C SER A 150 -3.63 -7.13 -6.27
N PHE A 151 -3.87 -7.02 -7.59
CA PHE A 151 -4.20 -5.76 -8.24
C PHE A 151 -5.48 -5.87 -9.06
N VAL A 152 -6.23 -4.77 -9.06
CA VAL A 152 -7.33 -4.53 -10.00
C VAL A 152 -6.99 -3.28 -10.81
N GLU A 153 -7.05 -3.37 -12.15
CA GLU A 153 -6.91 -2.24 -13.07
C GLU A 153 -8.25 -1.95 -13.73
N PHE A 154 -8.59 -0.69 -13.85
CA PHE A 154 -9.77 -0.25 -14.60
C PHE A 154 -9.55 1.12 -15.22
N THR A 155 -10.25 1.37 -16.33
CA THR A 155 -10.33 2.69 -16.96
C THR A 155 -11.71 3.28 -16.74
N ILE A 156 -11.77 4.56 -16.40
CA ILE A 156 -13.02 5.27 -16.14
C ILE A 156 -12.96 6.70 -16.72
N ASP A 157 -14.08 7.13 -17.35
CA ASP A 157 -14.22 8.48 -17.92
C ASP A 157 -15.13 9.38 -17.06
N LYS A 158 -15.39 8.99 -15.81
CA LYS A 158 -16.17 9.76 -14.83
C LYS A 158 -15.29 10.20 -13.69
N CYS A 159 -15.65 11.30 -13.02
CA CYS A 159 -14.99 11.81 -11.82
C CYS A 159 -15.85 11.57 -10.58
N GLY A 160 -15.21 11.41 -9.43
CA GLY A 160 -15.87 11.21 -8.13
C GLY A 160 -15.00 10.36 -7.20
N THR A 161 -15.57 9.95 -6.10
CA THR A 161 -14.95 8.98 -5.19
C THR A 161 -15.48 7.60 -5.53
N LEU A 162 -14.59 6.69 -5.87
CA LEU A 162 -14.90 5.29 -6.18
C LEU A 162 -14.64 4.43 -4.95
N THR A 163 -15.63 3.68 -4.52
CA THR A 163 -15.49 2.64 -3.49
C THR A 163 -15.63 1.28 -4.14
N PHE A 164 -14.66 0.41 -3.87
CA PHE A 164 -14.62 -0.99 -4.27
C PHE A 164 -14.82 -1.87 -3.05
N SER A 165 -15.73 -2.86 -3.13
CA SER A 165 -15.95 -3.86 -2.10
C SER A 165 -16.31 -5.22 -2.68
N CYS A 166 -16.13 -6.29 -1.91
CA CYS A 166 -16.34 -7.66 -2.42
C CYS A 166 -16.85 -8.65 -1.38
N GLY A 167 -17.33 -8.17 -0.22
CA GLY A 167 -17.88 -9.02 0.84
C GLY A 167 -16.84 -9.73 1.70
N ALA A 168 -15.56 -9.42 1.51
CA ALA A 168 -14.45 -9.92 2.32
C ALA A 168 -13.50 -8.75 2.65
N ASP A 169 -12.71 -8.89 3.71
CA ASP A 169 -11.67 -7.90 4.02
C ASP A 169 -10.63 -7.87 2.90
N ILE A 170 -10.42 -6.70 2.33
CA ILE A 170 -9.50 -6.46 1.19
C ILE A 170 -8.41 -5.45 1.49
N ALA A 171 -8.50 -4.74 2.59
CA ALA A 171 -7.45 -3.86 3.10
C ALA A 171 -7.04 -4.29 4.51
N GLY A 172 -5.80 -4.01 4.91
CA GLY A 172 -5.27 -4.41 6.20
C GLY A 172 -3.77 -4.68 6.17
N MET A 173 -3.29 -5.52 7.08
CA MET A 173 -1.88 -5.82 7.23
C MET A 173 -1.51 -7.14 6.56
N VAL A 174 -0.38 -7.16 5.87
CA VAL A 174 0.23 -8.39 5.32
C VAL A 174 1.62 -8.55 5.93
N THR A 175 1.89 -9.74 6.44
CA THR A 175 3.19 -10.10 7.01
C THR A 175 3.76 -11.30 6.29
N ALA A 176 5.04 -11.24 5.93
CA ALA A 176 5.75 -12.35 5.31
C ALA A 176 7.19 -12.46 5.82
N ALA A 177 7.78 -13.65 5.70
CA ALA A 177 9.20 -13.90 5.88
C ALA A 177 9.85 -14.21 4.54
N PHE A 178 11.17 -14.21 4.52
CA PHE A 178 11.97 -14.74 3.42
C PHE A 178 12.71 -15.98 3.88
N ASP A 179 12.79 -16.98 3.01
CA ASP A 179 13.68 -18.11 3.20
C ASP A 179 15.15 -17.75 2.89
N GLU A 180 16.02 -18.75 2.89
CA GLU A 180 17.45 -18.56 2.60
C GLU A 180 17.68 -18.20 1.13
N GLU A 181 16.83 -18.69 0.23
CA GLU A 181 16.86 -18.45 -1.20
C GLU A 181 16.22 -17.12 -1.62
N GLY A 182 15.63 -16.38 -0.68
CA GLY A 182 14.96 -15.09 -0.91
C GLY A 182 13.55 -15.21 -1.47
N ALA A 183 12.91 -16.38 -1.37
CA ALA A 183 11.50 -16.53 -1.67
C ALA A 183 10.64 -16.09 -0.47
N LEU A 184 9.44 -15.55 -0.75
CA LEU A 184 8.48 -15.19 0.31
C LEU A 184 7.82 -16.43 0.88
N THR A 185 7.86 -16.53 2.22
CA THR A 185 7.26 -17.62 3.00
C THR A 185 6.40 -17.05 4.13
N ASP A 186 5.63 -17.92 4.78
CA ASP A 186 4.84 -17.61 5.99
C ASP A 186 3.94 -16.36 5.79
N LEU A 187 3.34 -16.19 4.62
CA LEU A 187 2.46 -15.09 4.35
C LEU A 187 1.20 -15.19 5.22
N THR A 188 0.96 -14.17 6.03
CA THR A 188 -0.23 -14.03 6.86
C THR A 188 -0.85 -12.66 6.65
N GLN A 189 -2.17 -12.58 6.78
CA GLN A 189 -2.90 -11.32 6.60
C GLN A 189 -3.92 -11.13 7.70
N THR A 190 -4.17 -9.86 8.01
CA THR A 190 -5.20 -9.43 8.95
C THR A 190 -6.00 -8.31 8.29
N GLY A 191 -7.21 -8.62 7.86
CA GLY A 191 -8.12 -7.66 7.27
C GLY A 191 -8.61 -6.65 8.30
N THR A 192 -8.80 -5.42 7.84
CA THR A 192 -9.32 -4.30 8.64
C THR A 192 -10.45 -3.57 7.95
N SER A 193 -10.64 -3.78 6.64
CA SER A 193 -11.71 -3.17 5.86
C SER A 193 -12.08 -4.07 4.67
N ASP A 194 -13.37 -4.19 4.43
CA ASP A 194 -13.98 -4.82 3.25
C ASP A 194 -14.19 -3.84 2.08
N GLU A 195 -13.73 -2.59 2.25
CA GLU A 195 -13.83 -1.53 1.25
C GLU A 195 -12.47 -0.87 0.99
N ILE A 196 -12.24 -0.51 -0.28
CA ILE A 196 -11.14 0.36 -0.71
C ILE A 196 -11.72 1.54 -1.48
N THR A 197 -11.29 2.75 -1.11
CA THR A 197 -11.71 4.00 -1.71
C THR A 197 -10.59 4.62 -2.53
N VAL A 198 -10.93 5.08 -3.74
CA VAL A 198 -10.03 5.78 -4.66
C VAL A 198 -10.68 7.08 -5.11
N ASP A 199 -9.95 8.19 -5.04
CA ASP A 199 -10.39 9.45 -5.64
C ASP A 199 -10.10 9.45 -7.15
N ILE A 200 -11.13 9.78 -7.95
CA ILE A 200 -11.07 9.83 -9.41
C ILE A 200 -11.21 11.30 -9.87
N PRO A 201 -10.12 12.07 -9.86
CA PRO A 201 -10.19 13.49 -10.21
C PRO A 201 -10.37 13.75 -11.71
N ARG A 202 -10.09 12.75 -12.55
CA ARG A 202 -10.16 12.86 -14.03
C ARG A 202 -10.36 11.49 -14.68
N SER A 203 -10.72 11.48 -15.95
CA SER A 203 -10.68 10.29 -16.81
C SER A 203 -9.26 9.68 -16.85
N GLY A 204 -9.18 8.36 -16.77
CA GLY A 204 -7.89 7.65 -16.79
C GLY A 204 -7.96 6.19 -16.40
N THR A 205 -6.79 5.57 -16.34
CA THR A 205 -6.59 4.22 -15.79
C THR A 205 -6.18 4.32 -14.34
N TYR A 206 -6.80 3.51 -13.50
CA TYR A 206 -6.61 3.47 -12.05
C TYR A 206 -6.33 2.06 -11.58
N TYR A 207 -5.66 1.96 -10.45
CA TYR A 207 -5.24 0.72 -9.85
C TYR A 207 -5.69 0.64 -8.39
N ILE A 208 -6.10 -0.53 -7.98
CA ILE A 208 -6.41 -0.87 -6.59
C ILE A 208 -5.49 -2.02 -6.19
N ALA A 209 -4.75 -1.84 -5.11
CA ALA A 209 -4.06 -2.92 -4.41
C ALA A 209 -4.97 -3.50 -3.34
N MET A 210 -5.03 -4.82 -3.22
CA MET A 210 -5.83 -5.48 -2.20
C MET A 210 -5.07 -6.63 -1.55
N LEU A 211 -5.52 -7.07 -0.39
CA LEU A 211 -4.99 -8.25 0.28
C LEU A 211 -4.93 -9.43 -0.70
N PRO A 212 -3.84 -10.22 -0.69
CA PRO A 212 -3.70 -11.36 -1.60
C PRO A 212 -4.58 -12.53 -1.17
N ASP A 213 -4.84 -13.44 -2.11
CA ASP A 213 -5.53 -14.70 -1.88
C ASP A 213 -6.92 -14.58 -1.24
N VAL A 214 -7.57 -13.41 -1.43
CA VAL A 214 -8.93 -13.14 -0.97
C VAL A 214 -9.94 -13.78 -1.92
N GLU A 215 -10.88 -14.51 -1.36
CA GLU A 215 -12.03 -15.04 -2.09
C GLU A 215 -13.13 -13.97 -2.11
N MET A 216 -13.35 -13.37 -3.28
CA MET A 216 -14.42 -12.39 -3.49
C MET A 216 -15.69 -13.12 -3.89
N GLU A 217 -16.75 -13.00 -3.10
CA GLU A 217 -18.06 -13.57 -3.45
C GLU A 217 -18.76 -12.76 -4.55
N HIS A 218 -18.51 -11.47 -4.56
CA HIS A 218 -19.08 -10.50 -5.50
C HIS A 218 -18.19 -9.28 -5.61
N ILE A 219 -18.44 -8.43 -6.58
CA ILE A 219 -17.75 -7.16 -6.76
C ILE A 219 -18.77 -6.03 -6.80
N TYR A 220 -18.55 -5.02 -5.97
CA TYR A 220 -19.29 -3.77 -5.99
C TYR A 220 -18.34 -2.61 -6.32
N PHE A 221 -18.79 -1.74 -7.22
CA PHE A 221 -18.25 -0.40 -7.33
C PHE A 221 -19.35 0.60 -7.05
N THR A 222 -19.07 1.54 -6.19
CA THR A 222 -19.93 2.69 -5.94
C THR A 222 -19.16 3.95 -6.32
N LEU A 223 -19.65 4.71 -7.29
CA LEU A 223 -19.09 5.98 -7.70
C LEU A 223 -19.98 7.11 -7.19
N THR A 224 -19.45 7.91 -6.29
CA THR A 224 -20.16 9.07 -5.71
C THR A 224 -19.51 10.35 -6.16
N ASN A 225 -20.32 11.28 -6.65
CA ASN A 225 -19.94 12.68 -6.93
C ASN A 225 -20.97 13.64 -6.32
N GLU A 226 -20.77 14.95 -6.50
CA GLU A 226 -21.63 15.97 -5.89
C GLU A 226 -23.13 15.84 -6.22
N SER A 227 -23.48 15.20 -7.33
CA SER A 227 -24.85 15.17 -7.87
C SER A 227 -25.53 13.82 -7.78
N LYS A 228 -24.77 12.72 -7.72
CA LYS A 228 -25.34 11.37 -7.78
C LYS A 228 -24.38 10.30 -7.26
N THR A 229 -24.96 9.15 -6.94
CA THR A 229 -24.25 7.88 -6.71
C THR A 229 -24.67 6.90 -7.78
N GLU A 230 -23.69 6.21 -8.36
CA GLU A 230 -23.88 5.20 -9.40
C GLU A 230 -23.20 3.90 -8.96
N TYR A 231 -23.68 2.77 -9.45
CA TYR A 231 -23.29 1.45 -8.95
C TYR A 231 -22.92 0.51 -10.08
N ILE A 232 -22.01 -0.40 -9.79
CA ILE A 232 -21.75 -1.60 -10.59
C ILE A 232 -21.76 -2.80 -9.66
N PHE A 233 -22.35 -3.89 -10.11
CA PHE A 233 -22.40 -5.13 -9.37
C PHE A 233 -22.06 -6.32 -10.27
N SER A 234 -21.25 -7.24 -9.75
CA SER A 234 -21.01 -8.56 -10.34
C SER A 234 -21.09 -9.63 -9.26
N GLY A 235 -21.94 -10.62 -9.45
CA GLY A 235 -22.15 -11.72 -8.51
C GLY A 235 -21.27 -12.94 -8.77
N LYS A 236 -20.22 -12.83 -9.62
CA LYS A 236 -19.32 -13.96 -9.87
C LYS A 236 -18.18 -13.99 -8.85
N PRO A 237 -18.04 -15.10 -8.10
CA PRO A 237 -16.93 -15.25 -7.16
C PRO A 237 -15.61 -15.37 -7.90
N ARG A 238 -14.54 -14.82 -7.29
CA ARG A 238 -13.16 -14.91 -7.76
C ARG A 238 -12.19 -14.93 -6.61
N THR A 239 -11.06 -15.60 -6.83
CA THR A 239 -9.90 -15.50 -5.92
C THR A 239 -8.83 -14.62 -6.56
N MET A 240 -8.38 -13.63 -5.81
CA MET A 240 -7.31 -12.72 -6.22
C MET A 240 -5.98 -13.24 -5.70
N THR A 241 -5.20 -13.84 -6.57
CA THR A 241 -3.88 -14.42 -6.22
C THR A 241 -2.83 -13.31 -6.05
N ARG A 242 -1.94 -13.47 -5.10
CA ARG A 242 -0.80 -12.58 -4.86
C ARG A 242 0.00 -12.33 -6.14
N GLY A 243 0.36 -11.07 -6.36
CA GLY A 243 1.14 -10.64 -7.53
C GLY A 243 0.39 -10.66 -8.85
N LYS A 244 -0.90 -10.99 -8.88
CA LYS A 244 -1.70 -10.95 -10.11
C LYS A 244 -2.46 -9.65 -10.26
N LEU A 245 -2.56 -9.19 -11.50
CA LEU A 245 -3.34 -8.04 -11.90
C LEU A 245 -4.54 -8.51 -12.72
N VAL A 246 -5.74 -8.05 -12.33
CA VAL A 246 -6.98 -8.27 -13.08
C VAL A 246 -7.41 -6.97 -13.74
N GLY A 247 -7.39 -6.94 -15.07
CA GLY A 247 -7.87 -5.80 -15.86
C GLY A 247 -9.36 -5.89 -16.11
N LEU A 248 -10.11 -4.86 -15.70
CA LEU A 248 -11.56 -4.77 -15.93
C LEU A 248 -11.88 -3.98 -17.22
N GLY A 249 -10.86 -3.37 -17.86
CA GLY A 249 -11.06 -2.50 -19.02
C GLY A 249 -11.81 -1.21 -18.67
N ASN A 250 -12.55 -0.64 -19.64
CA ASN A 250 -13.35 0.57 -19.39
C ASN A 250 -14.68 0.20 -18.72
N ILE A 251 -14.86 0.73 -17.51
CA ILE A 251 -16.05 0.46 -16.69
C ILE A 251 -17.10 1.57 -16.75
N THR A 252 -16.87 2.65 -17.50
CA THR A 252 -17.67 3.88 -17.53
C THR A 252 -19.16 3.62 -17.79
N ASP A 253 -19.45 2.81 -18.81
CA ASP A 253 -20.81 2.57 -19.28
C ASP A 253 -21.53 1.45 -18.50
N ARG A 254 -20.84 0.84 -17.51
CA ARG A 254 -21.41 -0.22 -16.69
C ARG A 254 -22.09 0.30 -15.43
N PHE A 255 -21.96 1.58 -15.13
CA PHE A 255 -22.60 2.20 -13.97
C PHE A 255 -24.08 2.43 -14.18
N VAL A 256 -24.89 1.99 -13.20
CA VAL A 256 -26.34 2.22 -13.13
C VAL A 256 -26.67 3.16 -11.98
N SER A 257 -27.71 3.96 -12.13
CA SER A 257 -28.13 4.94 -11.12
C SER A 257 -28.95 4.36 -9.99
N GLN A 258 -29.42 3.11 -10.14
CA GLN A 258 -30.26 2.44 -9.15
C GLN A 258 -29.42 1.44 -8.39
N CYS A 259 -29.48 1.47 -7.04
CA CYS A 259 -28.74 0.55 -6.19
C CYS A 259 -29.22 -0.89 -6.40
N PRO A 260 -28.36 -1.82 -6.88
CA PRO A 260 -28.81 -3.16 -7.23
C PRO A 260 -29.13 -4.07 -6.03
N TRP A 261 -28.76 -3.69 -4.82
CA TRP A 261 -28.95 -4.53 -3.62
C TRP A 261 -29.88 -3.94 -2.56
N ASP A 262 -30.64 -2.91 -2.88
CA ASP A 262 -31.62 -2.32 -1.95
C ASP A 262 -32.95 -3.09 -1.91
N GLY A 263 -33.05 -4.17 -2.69
CA GLY A 263 -34.25 -5.00 -2.77
C GLY A 263 -35.40 -4.35 -3.51
N SER A 264 -35.23 -3.15 -4.05
CA SER A 264 -36.28 -2.42 -4.78
C SER A 264 -36.41 -2.85 -6.24
N VAL A 265 -35.43 -3.60 -6.74
CA VAL A 265 -35.35 -4.01 -8.15
C VAL A 265 -35.43 -5.53 -8.26
N GLY A 266 -36.52 -6.01 -8.80
CA GLY A 266 -36.67 -7.42 -9.20
C GLY A 266 -35.81 -7.68 -10.45
N ASP A 267 -35.11 -8.81 -10.47
CA ASP A 267 -34.30 -9.32 -11.58
C ASP A 267 -33.32 -8.27 -12.16
N PHE A 268 -32.25 -8.00 -11.40
CA PHE A 268 -31.07 -7.39 -12.01
C PHE A 268 -30.44 -8.40 -12.97
N ASP A 269 -30.28 -8.00 -14.22
CA ASP A 269 -29.26 -8.59 -15.08
C ASP A 269 -27.93 -8.41 -14.38
N ILE A 270 -27.42 -9.48 -13.75
CA ILE A 270 -26.09 -9.50 -13.16
C ILE A 270 -25.11 -9.13 -14.28
N VAL A 271 -24.60 -7.91 -14.24
CA VAL A 271 -23.60 -7.49 -15.22
C VAL A 271 -22.40 -8.38 -14.98
N ASP A 272 -22.19 -9.31 -15.91
CA ASP A 272 -20.99 -10.12 -15.88
C ASP A 272 -19.79 -9.23 -16.16
N PHE A 273 -19.17 -8.72 -15.10
CA PHE A 273 -17.99 -7.89 -15.18
C PHE A 273 -16.88 -8.55 -15.97
N PHE A 274 -16.83 -9.85 -15.81
CA PHE A 274 -15.90 -10.73 -16.42
C PHE A 274 -16.54 -11.47 -17.60
N GLY A 275 -17.52 -10.85 -18.28
CA GLY A 275 -18.24 -11.42 -19.42
C GLY A 275 -17.35 -12.19 -20.40
N PRO A 276 -17.79 -12.60 -21.56
CA PRO A 276 -17.06 -13.51 -22.45
C PRO A 276 -15.62 -13.08 -22.79
N VAL A 277 -15.22 -11.86 -22.39
CA VAL A 277 -13.84 -11.35 -22.49
C VAL A 277 -12.89 -12.04 -21.51
N LEU A 278 -13.41 -12.72 -20.48
CA LEU A 278 -12.61 -13.50 -19.50
C LEU A 278 -12.99 -14.98 -19.50
N ASP A 279 -13.62 -15.47 -20.57
CA ASP A 279 -13.72 -16.91 -20.81
C ASP A 279 -12.29 -17.48 -20.94
N SER A 280 -12.08 -18.69 -20.45
CA SER A 280 -10.80 -19.40 -20.43
C SER A 280 -10.14 -19.56 -21.80
N SER A 281 -10.83 -19.20 -22.89
CA SER A 281 -10.28 -19.12 -24.24
C SER A 281 -9.51 -17.82 -24.51
N VAL A 282 -9.53 -16.87 -23.58
CA VAL A 282 -8.86 -15.56 -23.68
C VAL A 282 -7.75 -15.52 -22.64
N GLU A 283 -6.85 -16.50 -22.71
CA GLU A 283 -5.57 -16.46 -21.99
C GLU A 283 -4.72 -15.22 -22.33
N ASP A 284 -5.12 -14.45 -23.37
CA ASP A 284 -4.37 -13.30 -23.88
C ASP A 284 -4.86 -11.93 -23.39
N TYR A 285 -6.01 -11.83 -22.68
CA TYR A 285 -6.56 -10.54 -22.28
C TYR A 285 -6.97 -10.51 -20.81
N GLY A 286 -6.11 -10.03 -19.94
CA GLY A 286 -6.51 -9.47 -18.67
C GLY A 286 -6.04 -10.15 -17.38
N THR A 287 -5.27 -11.23 -17.45
CA THR A 287 -4.55 -11.72 -16.28
C THR A 287 -3.07 -11.67 -16.61
N VAL A 288 -2.37 -10.75 -16.01
CA VAL A 288 -0.92 -10.73 -16.07
C VAL A 288 -0.41 -11.48 -14.85
N ASP A 289 0.11 -12.67 -15.08
CA ASP A 289 0.83 -13.39 -14.06
C ASP A 289 2.17 -12.71 -13.85
N PHE A 290 2.38 -12.17 -12.66
CA PHE A 290 3.71 -11.83 -12.19
C PHE A 290 4.42 -13.16 -11.89
N VAL A 291 4.91 -13.82 -12.93
CA VAL A 291 5.72 -15.03 -12.75
C VAL A 291 7.08 -14.57 -12.28
N PHE A 292 7.35 -14.80 -11.04
CA PHE A 292 8.71 -14.76 -10.53
C PHE A 292 9.34 -16.09 -11.02
N ASP A 293 10.24 -16.02 -11.99
CA ASP A 293 11.08 -17.19 -12.30
C ASP A 293 11.88 -17.50 -11.03
N GLU A 294 11.74 -18.75 -10.54
CA GLU A 294 12.56 -19.31 -9.49
C GLU A 294 14.03 -19.36 -9.89
#